data_9b1d8a69f4ffc21b9f6513178d947c17
#
_entry.id   9b1d8a69f4ffc21b9f6513178d947c17
#
_cell.length_a   1.000
_cell.length_b   1.000
_cell.length_c   1.000
_cell.angle_alpha   90.00
_cell.angle_beta   90.00
_cell.angle_gamma   90.00
#
_symmetry.space_group_name_H-M   'P 1'
#
loop_
_entity.id
_entity.type
_entity.pdbx_description
1 polymer ?
#
loop_
_entity_poly.entity_id
_entity_poly.type
_entity_poly.pdbx_seq_one_letter_code
_entity_poly.pdbx_strand_id
1 'polypeptide(L)'
;MKAEEKKFLSKYIINIAVPCNCINGLLNNLDQSMLAQAGLMLVSAIIGVVITILLGMGLATLLRLPKNRWGVFAAMVGVSNTLFVGLPLSTQLFGDVCVPYVMIYYLANTIFTQSVILMLVERSGTASHSRGIKGFLKDVFTKPPILTVIASVLMLIVGFRPPEVFMSFAKYISGSVSPLALIYCGFIIYELGLSNLRPSQLRQMKGLPTMLAARLVISPLIC
;
A
#
# COMPACT_ATOMS: atom_id res chain seq x y z
N MET A 1 6.86 19.41 -15.61
CA MET A 1 7.41 18.06 -15.87
C MET A 1 6.82 17.52 -17.16
N LYS A 2 7.64 17.03 -18.06
CA LYS A 2 7.16 16.46 -19.34
C LYS A 2 6.53 15.09 -19.10
N ALA A 3 5.69 14.62 -20.02
CA ALA A 3 5.01 13.31 -19.89
C ALA A 3 6.00 12.12 -19.75
N GLU A 4 7.17 12.24 -20.38
CA GLU A 4 8.25 11.23 -20.29
C GLU A 4 8.88 11.17 -18.92
N GLU A 5 9.13 12.33 -18.28
CA GLU A 5 9.69 12.42 -16.93
C GLU A 5 8.74 11.84 -15.89
N LYS A 6 7.43 12.09 -16.05
CA LYS A 6 6.38 11.50 -15.23
C LYS A 6 6.36 9.98 -15.34
N LYS A 7 6.45 9.46 -16.57
CA LYS A 7 6.49 8.02 -16.83
C LYS A 7 7.77 7.37 -16.25
N PHE A 8 8.90 8.06 -16.37
CA PHE A 8 10.16 7.61 -15.78
C PHE A 8 10.06 7.55 -14.25
N LEU A 9 9.58 8.63 -13.60
CA LEU A 9 9.43 8.70 -12.15
C LEU A 9 8.51 7.61 -11.61
N SER A 10 7.36 7.41 -12.25
CA SER A 10 6.42 6.33 -11.88
C SER A 10 7.06 4.96 -12.03
N LYS A 11 7.78 4.69 -13.13
CA LYS A 11 8.49 3.42 -13.33
C LYS A 11 9.60 3.20 -12.30
N TYR A 12 10.37 4.23 -11.98
CA TYR A 12 11.42 4.15 -10.97
C TYR A 12 10.83 3.80 -9.59
N ILE A 13 9.77 4.52 -9.20
CA ILE A 13 9.09 4.26 -7.90
C ILE A 13 8.59 2.82 -7.84
N ILE A 14 7.84 2.36 -8.85
CA ILE A 14 7.18 1.04 -8.81
C ILE A 14 8.17 -0.11 -8.96
N ASN A 15 9.17 0.01 -9.84
CA ASN A 15 10.03 -1.12 -10.20
C ASN A 15 11.33 -1.19 -9.38
N ILE A 16 11.74 -0.09 -8.75
CA ILE A 16 13.01 -0.04 -8.01
C ILE A 16 12.77 0.38 -6.56
N ALA A 17 12.18 1.54 -6.34
CA ALA A 17 12.10 2.12 -5.01
C ALA A 17 11.15 1.33 -4.07
N VAL A 18 9.97 0.94 -4.55
CA VAL A 18 9.01 0.11 -3.76
C VAL A 18 9.57 -1.28 -3.47
N PRO A 19 10.16 -2.04 -4.42
CA PRO A 19 10.88 -3.27 -4.12
C PRO A 19 11.95 -3.13 -3.03
N CYS A 20 12.84 -2.14 -3.14
CA CYS A 20 13.84 -1.86 -2.11
C CYS A 20 13.22 -1.52 -0.76
N ASN A 21 12.11 -0.79 -0.77
CA ASN A 21 11.36 -0.47 0.44
C ASN A 21 10.74 -1.71 1.10
N CYS A 22 10.21 -2.65 0.32
CA CYS A 22 9.70 -3.91 0.82
C CYS A 22 10.80 -4.75 1.46
N ILE A 23 11.95 -4.90 0.79
CA ILE A 23 13.12 -5.62 1.33
C ILE A 23 13.60 -4.96 2.63
N ASN A 24 13.87 -3.66 2.59
CA ASN A 24 14.37 -2.92 3.73
C ASN A 24 13.40 -2.95 4.92
N GLY A 25 12.11 -2.73 4.65
CA GLY A 25 11.06 -2.72 5.67
C GLY A 25 10.87 -4.08 6.35
N LEU A 26 10.88 -5.17 5.58
CA LEU A 26 10.66 -6.50 6.10
C LEU A 26 11.91 -7.06 6.79
N LEU A 27 13.07 -7.04 6.12
CA LEU A 27 14.28 -7.71 6.62
C LEU A 27 14.99 -6.95 7.75
N ASN A 28 14.84 -5.62 7.85
CA ASN A 28 15.44 -4.86 8.95
C ASN A 28 14.58 -4.82 10.21
N ASN A 29 13.28 -5.00 10.11
CA ASN A 29 12.36 -4.81 11.24
C ASN A 29 11.67 -6.10 11.69
N LEU A 30 11.81 -7.20 10.94
CA LEU A 30 11.27 -8.50 11.32
C LEU A 30 12.38 -9.53 11.46
N ASP A 31 12.29 -10.31 12.52
CA ASP A 31 13.11 -11.48 12.76
C ASP A 31 12.29 -12.76 12.65
N GLN A 32 12.96 -13.89 12.42
CA GLN A 32 12.33 -15.21 12.34
C GLN A 32 11.58 -15.57 13.63
N SER A 33 12.13 -15.19 14.79
CA SER A 33 11.50 -15.41 16.09
C SER A 33 10.20 -14.62 16.25
N MET A 34 10.16 -13.37 15.77
CA MET A 34 8.96 -12.55 15.76
C MET A 34 7.89 -13.15 14.87
N LEU A 35 8.26 -13.66 13.69
CA LEU A 35 7.34 -14.29 12.76
C LEU A 35 6.72 -15.57 13.34
N ALA A 36 7.52 -16.39 14.04
CA ALA A 36 7.06 -17.62 14.69
C ALA A 36 6.10 -17.35 15.86
N GLN A 37 6.34 -16.30 16.66
CA GLN A 37 5.49 -15.90 17.79
C GLN A 37 4.25 -15.12 17.38
N ALA A 38 4.26 -14.55 16.17
CA ALA A 38 3.26 -13.64 15.66
C ALA A 38 2.03 -14.31 15.01
N GLY A 39 1.91 -15.63 15.05
CA GLY A 39 0.88 -16.35 14.31
C GLY A 39 -0.54 -15.82 14.54
N LEU A 40 -0.94 -15.64 15.79
CA LEU A 40 -2.27 -15.10 16.12
C LEU A 40 -2.41 -13.62 15.72
N MET A 41 -1.34 -12.83 15.88
CA MET A 41 -1.32 -11.41 15.49
C MET A 41 -1.37 -11.23 13.98
N LEU A 42 -0.68 -12.09 13.23
CA LEU A 42 -0.74 -12.06 11.77
C LEU A 42 -2.15 -12.40 11.28
N VAL A 43 -2.80 -13.39 11.89
CA VAL A 43 -4.19 -13.75 11.59
C VAL A 43 -5.12 -12.58 11.89
N SER A 44 -5.01 -11.93 13.05
CA SER A 44 -5.83 -10.76 13.39
C SER A 44 -5.59 -9.58 12.45
N ALA A 45 -4.33 -9.32 12.08
CA ALA A 45 -3.98 -8.28 11.10
C ALA A 45 -4.58 -8.58 9.72
N ILE A 46 -4.51 -9.82 9.25
CA ILE A 46 -5.12 -10.27 7.99
C ILE A 46 -6.63 -10.06 8.04
N ILE A 47 -7.29 -10.49 9.12
CA ILE A 47 -8.75 -10.30 9.30
C ILE A 47 -9.10 -8.81 9.29
N GLY A 48 -8.37 -7.96 10.01
CA GLY A 48 -8.58 -6.53 10.04
C GLY A 48 -8.48 -5.89 8.65
N VAL A 49 -7.41 -6.21 7.90
CA VAL A 49 -7.23 -5.72 6.52
C VAL A 49 -8.34 -6.22 5.59
N VAL A 50 -8.75 -7.48 5.70
CA VAL A 50 -9.87 -8.02 4.89
C VAL A 50 -11.17 -7.30 5.21
N ILE A 51 -11.49 -7.11 6.49
CA ILE A 51 -12.72 -6.42 6.92
C ILE A 51 -12.73 -4.99 6.38
N THR A 52 -11.63 -4.25 6.49
CA THR A 52 -11.55 -2.86 6.00
C THR A 52 -11.66 -2.77 4.47
N ILE A 53 -11.09 -3.73 3.73
CA ILE A 53 -11.25 -3.82 2.27
C ILE A 53 -12.71 -4.12 1.91
N LEU A 54 -13.34 -5.11 2.56
CA LEU A 54 -14.75 -5.47 2.34
C LEU A 54 -15.68 -4.31 2.68
N LEU A 55 -15.40 -3.58 3.76
CA LEU A 55 -16.12 -2.37 4.12
C LEU A 55 -16.00 -1.29 3.04
N GLY A 56 -14.79 -1.06 2.53
CA GLY A 56 -14.56 -0.15 1.40
C GLY A 56 -15.35 -0.56 0.15
N MET A 57 -15.37 -1.85 -0.17
CA MET A 57 -16.15 -2.41 -1.27
C MET A 57 -17.66 -2.26 -1.04
N GLY A 58 -18.13 -2.53 0.16
CA GLY A 58 -19.53 -2.37 0.56
C GLY A 58 -20.00 -0.92 0.47
N LEU A 59 -19.20 0.02 0.98
CA LEU A 59 -19.49 1.45 0.88
C LEU A 59 -19.49 1.94 -0.57
N ALA A 60 -18.56 1.45 -1.41
CA ALA A 60 -18.52 1.80 -2.82
C ALA A 60 -19.79 1.36 -3.57
N THR A 61 -20.33 0.17 -3.23
CA THR A 61 -21.61 -0.32 -3.78
C THR A 61 -22.81 0.45 -3.25
N LEU A 62 -22.85 0.74 -1.94
CA LEU A 62 -23.93 1.49 -1.29
C LEU A 62 -24.03 2.92 -1.86
N LEU A 63 -22.91 3.56 -2.10
CA LEU A 63 -22.83 4.89 -2.72
C LEU A 63 -23.07 4.87 -4.23
N ARG A 64 -23.29 3.69 -4.82
CA ARG A 64 -23.46 3.48 -6.27
C ARG A 64 -22.37 4.18 -7.08
N LEU A 65 -21.12 4.02 -6.64
CA LEU A 65 -19.99 4.59 -7.35
C LEU A 65 -19.81 3.91 -8.71
N PRO A 66 -19.39 4.65 -9.75
CA PRO A 66 -19.12 4.05 -11.05
C PRO A 66 -17.96 3.04 -10.95
N LYS A 67 -18.02 1.97 -11.72
CA LYS A 67 -17.09 0.84 -11.67
C LYS A 67 -15.60 1.26 -11.79
N ASN A 68 -15.33 2.33 -12.55
CA ASN A 68 -13.99 2.89 -12.73
C ASN A 68 -13.41 3.57 -11.47
N ARG A 69 -14.20 3.83 -10.44
CA ARG A 69 -13.76 4.42 -9.16
C ARG A 69 -13.79 3.43 -7.99
N TRP A 70 -14.43 2.30 -8.20
CA TRP A 70 -14.75 1.35 -7.15
C TRP A 70 -13.52 0.74 -6.48
N GLY A 71 -12.55 0.26 -7.26
CA GLY A 71 -11.29 -0.31 -6.73
C GLY A 71 -10.42 0.73 -6.03
N VAL A 72 -10.35 1.95 -6.57
CA VAL A 72 -9.60 3.05 -5.93
C VAL A 72 -10.23 3.43 -4.60
N PHE A 73 -11.57 3.52 -4.53
CA PHE A 73 -12.30 3.81 -3.30
C PHE A 73 -12.03 2.72 -2.23
N ALA A 74 -12.14 1.45 -2.61
CA ALA A 74 -11.83 0.33 -1.73
C ALA A 74 -10.38 0.35 -1.23
N ALA A 75 -9.43 0.68 -2.11
CA ALA A 75 -8.03 0.86 -1.76
C ALA A 75 -7.83 1.96 -0.72
N MET A 76 -8.43 3.12 -0.93
CA MET A 76 -8.27 4.27 -0.04
C MET A 76 -8.89 4.05 1.34
N VAL A 77 -9.94 3.24 1.46
CA VAL A 77 -10.53 2.84 2.75
C VAL A 77 -9.74 1.72 3.42
N GLY A 78 -9.32 0.71 2.65
CA GLY A 78 -8.81 -0.55 3.18
C GLY A 78 -7.31 -0.59 3.50
N VAL A 79 -6.48 0.31 2.93
CA VAL A 79 -5.01 0.23 3.02
C VAL A 79 -4.40 1.37 3.82
N SER A 80 -3.40 1.07 4.64
CA SER A 80 -2.71 2.03 5.51
C SER A 80 -1.29 2.31 5.07
N ASN A 81 -0.83 3.55 5.30
CA ASN A 81 0.60 3.87 5.22
C ASN A 81 1.28 3.53 6.54
N THR A 82 1.50 2.24 6.75
CA THR A 82 1.98 1.70 8.02
C THR A 82 3.44 2.04 8.28
N LEU A 83 4.29 1.95 7.25
CA LEU A 83 5.74 2.09 7.43
C LEU A 83 6.16 3.56 7.62
N PHE A 84 5.63 4.49 6.81
CA PHE A 84 6.11 5.87 6.83
C PHE A 84 5.36 6.79 7.79
N VAL A 85 4.13 6.43 8.16
CA VAL A 85 3.31 7.20 9.09
C VAL A 85 3.01 6.40 10.34
N GLY A 86 2.59 5.15 10.19
CA GLY A 86 2.20 4.29 11.29
C GLY A 86 3.35 4.01 12.25
N LEU A 87 4.48 3.53 11.74
CA LEU A 87 5.62 3.16 12.58
C LEU A 87 6.19 4.34 13.37
N PRO A 88 6.54 5.50 12.77
CA PRO A 88 7.05 6.64 13.55
C PRO A 88 6.05 7.16 14.58
N LEU A 89 4.77 7.19 14.24
CA LEU A 89 3.73 7.64 15.17
C LEU A 89 3.58 6.67 16.34
N SER A 90 3.53 5.38 16.06
CA SER A 90 3.40 4.35 17.09
C SER A 90 4.60 4.33 18.02
N THR A 91 5.81 4.44 17.50
CA THR A 91 7.03 4.48 18.34
C THR A 91 7.10 5.72 19.22
N GLN A 92 6.61 6.86 18.76
CA GLN A 92 6.52 8.07 19.59
C GLN A 92 5.48 7.96 20.71
N LEU A 93 4.38 7.24 20.47
CA LEU A 93 3.29 7.10 21.44
C LEU A 93 3.54 5.96 22.45
N PHE A 94 4.09 4.83 22.00
CA PHE A 94 4.19 3.59 22.78
C PHE A 94 5.62 3.11 22.99
N GLY A 95 6.63 3.81 22.44
CA GLY A 95 8.03 3.40 22.47
C GLY A 95 8.32 2.24 21.52
N ASP A 96 9.55 1.71 21.57
CA ASP A 96 10.02 0.68 20.65
C ASP A 96 9.35 -0.70 20.84
N VAL A 97 8.66 -0.90 21.95
CA VAL A 97 7.90 -2.14 22.25
C VAL A 97 6.81 -2.41 21.20
N CYS A 98 6.28 -1.36 20.54
CA CYS A 98 5.24 -1.52 19.52
C CYS A 98 5.77 -1.93 18.14
N VAL A 99 7.08 -1.84 17.88
CA VAL A 99 7.69 -2.09 16.56
C VAL A 99 7.32 -3.46 15.99
N PRO A 100 7.44 -4.59 16.72
CA PRO A 100 7.05 -5.91 16.21
C PRO A 100 5.60 -5.97 15.75
N TYR A 101 4.69 -5.38 16.52
CA TYR A 101 3.25 -5.38 16.23
C TYR A 101 2.94 -4.60 14.95
N VAL A 102 3.50 -3.41 14.83
CA VAL A 102 3.36 -2.56 13.63
C VAL A 102 3.94 -3.25 12.40
N MET A 103 5.06 -3.98 12.54
CA MET A 103 5.69 -4.70 11.43
C MET A 103 4.89 -5.91 10.99
N ILE A 104 4.25 -6.64 11.90
CA ILE A 104 3.35 -7.74 11.54
C ILE A 104 2.14 -7.21 10.77
N TYR A 105 1.55 -6.11 11.24
CA TYR A 105 0.46 -5.45 10.51
C TYR A 105 0.95 -4.92 9.15
N TYR A 106 2.14 -4.34 9.07
CA TYR A 106 2.77 -3.90 7.82
C TYR A 106 2.93 -5.06 6.81
N LEU A 107 3.35 -6.24 7.28
CA LEU A 107 3.47 -7.42 6.43
C LEU A 107 2.11 -7.80 5.81
N ALA A 108 1.07 -7.95 6.64
CA ALA A 108 -0.27 -8.25 6.16
C ALA A 108 -0.78 -7.18 5.18
N ASN A 109 -0.70 -5.90 5.58
CA ASN A 109 -1.13 -4.77 4.76
C ASN A 109 -0.40 -4.71 3.40
N THR A 110 0.91 -4.99 3.40
CA THR A 110 1.73 -4.98 2.16
C THR A 110 1.36 -6.13 1.23
N ILE A 111 1.15 -7.34 1.74
CA ILE A 111 0.69 -8.48 0.95
C ILE A 111 -0.64 -8.15 0.26
N PHE A 112 -1.63 -7.63 1.01
CA PHE A 112 -2.93 -7.28 0.44
C PHE A 112 -2.85 -6.10 -0.52
N THR A 113 -2.01 -5.09 -0.23
CA THR A 113 -1.82 -3.94 -1.11
C THR A 113 -1.25 -4.36 -2.46
N GLN A 114 -0.23 -5.20 -2.45
CA GLN A 114 0.46 -5.63 -3.68
C GLN A 114 -0.28 -6.73 -4.44
N SER A 115 -1.25 -7.39 -3.83
CA SER A 115 -2.06 -8.43 -4.47
C SER A 115 -3.49 -7.95 -4.76
N VAL A 116 -4.36 -7.98 -3.77
CA VAL A 116 -5.80 -7.74 -3.92
C VAL A 116 -6.11 -6.31 -4.34
N ILE A 117 -5.50 -5.34 -3.67
CA ILE A 117 -5.78 -3.92 -3.93
C ILE A 117 -5.29 -3.50 -5.30
N LEU A 118 -4.08 -3.90 -5.66
CA LEU A 118 -3.55 -3.63 -7.00
C LEU A 118 -4.46 -4.20 -8.07
N MET A 119 -4.99 -5.41 -7.84
CA MET A 119 -5.98 -6.05 -8.70
C MET A 119 -7.27 -5.24 -8.83
N LEU A 120 -7.83 -4.79 -7.71
CA LEU A 120 -9.07 -4.02 -7.71
C LEU A 120 -8.91 -2.68 -8.43
N VAL A 121 -7.77 -2.01 -8.23
CA VAL A 121 -7.47 -0.73 -8.88
C VAL A 121 -7.29 -0.91 -10.39
N GLU A 122 -6.57 -1.94 -10.83
CA GLU A 122 -6.37 -2.22 -12.26
C GLU A 122 -7.68 -2.59 -12.97
N ARG A 123 -8.53 -3.41 -12.33
CA ARG A 123 -9.85 -3.74 -12.87
C ARG A 123 -10.80 -2.54 -12.96
N SER A 124 -10.60 -1.54 -12.12
CA SER A 124 -11.37 -0.30 -12.16
C SER A 124 -10.86 0.69 -13.21
N GLY A 125 -9.64 0.50 -13.73
CA GLY A 125 -9.09 1.33 -14.80
C GLY A 125 -9.76 1.07 -16.16
N THR A 126 -9.72 2.07 -17.02
CA THR A 126 -10.29 2.03 -18.38
C THR A 126 -9.55 1.07 -19.34
N ALA A 127 -8.37 0.60 -18.95
CA ALA A 127 -7.55 -0.36 -19.71
C ALA A 127 -7.87 -1.83 -19.39
N SER A 128 -9.04 -2.10 -18.81
CA SER A 128 -9.47 -3.48 -18.54
C SER A 128 -9.68 -4.26 -19.85
N HIS A 129 -8.60 -4.76 -20.40
CA HIS A 129 -8.69 -5.92 -21.26
C HIS A 129 -9.20 -7.08 -20.40
N SER A 130 -10.27 -7.72 -20.85
CA SER A 130 -10.88 -8.90 -20.21
C SER A 130 -9.93 -10.12 -20.30
N ARG A 131 -8.76 -10.01 -19.67
CA ARG A 131 -7.87 -11.15 -19.48
C ARG A 131 -8.50 -12.04 -18.43
N GLY A 132 -8.65 -13.32 -18.75
CA GLY A 132 -9.17 -14.30 -17.79
C GLY A 132 -8.36 -14.29 -16.49
N ILE A 133 -8.94 -14.78 -15.40
CA ILE A 133 -8.35 -14.81 -14.04
C ILE A 133 -6.90 -15.36 -14.06
N LYS A 134 -6.60 -16.36 -14.89
CA LYS A 134 -5.25 -16.94 -15.03
C LYS A 134 -4.22 -15.95 -15.60
N GLY A 135 -4.58 -15.19 -16.64
CA GLY A 135 -3.69 -14.16 -17.21
C GLY A 135 -3.44 -13.02 -16.23
N PHE A 136 -4.48 -12.66 -15.50
CA PHE A 136 -4.39 -11.64 -14.46
C PHE A 136 -3.48 -12.06 -13.28
N LEU A 137 -3.66 -13.28 -12.74
CA LEU A 137 -2.79 -13.81 -11.69
C LEU A 137 -1.32 -13.83 -12.15
N LYS A 138 -1.05 -14.26 -13.38
CA LYS A 138 0.30 -14.24 -13.94
C LYS A 138 0.87 -12.82 -13.97
N ASP A 139 0.09 -11.83 -14.42
CA ASP A 139 0.54 -10.43 -14.48
C ASP A 139 0.81 -9.85 -13.08
N VAL A 140 -0.01 -10.19 -12.07
CA VAL A 140 0.17 -9.77 -10.68
C VAL A 140 1.44 -10.38 -10.09
N PHE A 141 1.64 -11.69 -10.21
CA PHE A 141 2.81 -12.40 -9.68
C PHE A 141 4.12 -12.06 -10.44
N THR A 142 4.05 -11.42 -11.61
CA THR A 142 5.23 -10.98 -12.34
C THR A 142 5.71 -9.57 -11.93
N LYS A 143 4.92 -8.84 -11.14
CA LYS A 143 5.27 -7.46 -10.73
C LYS A 143 6.41 -7.43 -9.70
N PRO A 144 7.43 -6.58 -9.89
CA PRO A 144 8.59 -6.50 -9.00
C PRO A 144 8.25 -6.34 -7.51
N PRO A 145 7.27 -5.52 -7.09
CA PRO A 145 6.93 -5.39 -5.68
C PRO A 145 6.43 -6.69 -5.04
N ILE A 146 5.66 -7.47 -5.77
CA ILE A 146 5.10 -8.75 -5.25
C ILE A 146 6.21 -9.80 -5.13
N LEU A 147 7.04 -9.91 -6.17
CA LEU A 147 8.18 -10.82 -6.14
C LEU A 147 9.13 -10.51 -4.98
N THR A 148 9.37 -9.22 -4.73
CA THR A 148 10.22 -8.80 -3.60
C THR A 148 9.61 -9.09 -2.24
N VAL A 149 8.29 -8.93 -2.07
CA VAL A 149 7.62 -9.32 -0.81
C VAL A 149 7.74 -10.82 -0.58
N ILE A 150 7.47 -11.64 -1.61
CA ILE A 150 7.60 -13.09 -1.52
C ILE A 150 9.04 -13.49 -1.20
N ALA A 151 10.02 -12.92 -1.92
CA ALA A 151 11.44 -13.19 -1.68
C ALA A 151 11.85 -12.79 -0.27
N SER A 152 11.43 -11.62 0.23
CA SER A 152 11.73 -11.14 1.59
C SER A 152 11.14 -12.07 2.67
N VAL A 153 9.90 -12.52 2.49
CA VAL A 153 9.26 -13.47 3.42
C VAL A 153 9.98 -14.82 3.40
N LEU A 154 10.37 -15.33 2.23
CA LEU A 154 11.15 -16.55 2.13
C LEU A 154 12.52 -16.42 2.80
N MET A 155 13.22 -15.28 2.60
CA MET A 155 14.49 -15.00 3.27
C MET A 155 14.33 -14.96 4.80
N LEU A 156 13.23 -14.37 5.30
CA LEU A 156 12.91 -14.36 6.73
C LEU A 156 12.67 -15.78 7.27
N ILE A 157 11.92 -16.61 6.55
CA ILE A 157 11.64 -18.01 6.98
C ILE A 157 12.91 -18.84 7.02
N VAL A 158 13.78 -18.69 6.01
CA VAL A 158 15.06 -19.42 5.91
C VAL A 158 16.11 -18.85 6.88
N GLY A 159 15.89 -17.64 7.43
CA GLY A 159 16.88 -16.94 8.28
C GLY A 159 18.03 -16.33 7.47
N PHE A 160 17.91 -16.21 6.15
CA PHE A 160 18.92 -15.62 5.29
C PHE A 160 18.85 -14.10 5.33
N ARG A 161 19.98 -13.45 5.66
CA ARG A 161 20.15 -11.99 5.56
C ARG A 161 21.09 -11.65 4.43
N PRO A 162 20.68 -10.78 3.49
CA PRO A 162 21.57 -10.29 2.44
C PRO A 162 22.77 -9.53 3.02
N PRO A 163 23.90 -9.43 2.29
CA PRO A 163 25.07 -8.67 2.71
C PRO A 163 24.72 -7.23 3.10
N GLU A 164 25.44 -6.66 4.08
CA GLU A 164 25.20 -5.30 4.57
C GLU A 164 25.27 -4.23 3.48
N VAL A 165 26.14 -4.40 2.50
CA VAL A 165 26.26 -3.49 1.35
C VAL A 165 24.95 -3.42 0.58
N PHE A 166 24.31 -4.57 0.32
CA PHE A 166 23.02 -4.64 -0.36
C PHE A 166 21.90 -4.02 0.49
N MET A 167 21.87 -4.31 1.79
CA MET A 167 20.87 -3.76 2.70
C MET A 167 21.01 -2.24 2.85
N SER A 168 22.22 -1.72 2.92
CA SER A 168 22.49 -0.28 2.93
C SER A 168 22.02 0.39 1.64
N PHE A 169 22.32 -0.20 0.49
CA PHE A 169 21.83 0.28 -0.80
C PHE A 169 20.28 0.28 -0.86
N ALA A 170 19.65 -0.81 -0.46
CA ALA A 170 18.19 -0.91 -0.40
C ALA A 170 17.59 0.15 0.55
N LYS A 171 18.24 0.44 1.69
CA LYS A 171 17.82 1.48 2.64
C LYS A 171 17.86 2.88 2.03
N TYR A 172 18.94 3.23 1.31
CA TYR A 172 19.03 4.54 0.66
C TYR A 172 17.96 4.72 -0.43
N ILE A 173 17.75 3.71 -1.26
CA ILE A 173 16.70 3.76 -2.29
C ILE A 173 15.31 3.80 -1.64
N SER A 174 15.07 3.01 -0.60
CA SER A 174 13.83 3.01 0.17
C SER A 174 13.48 4.41 0.71
N GLY A 175 14.48 5.14 1.22
CA GLY A 175 14.31 6.51 1.69
C GLY A 175 13.84 7.50 0.61
N SER A 176 14.04 7.20 -0.66
CA SER A 176 13.57 8.03 -1.78
C SER A 176 12.08 7.85 -2.10
N VAL A 177 11.42 6.78 -1.62
CA VAL A 177 10.01 6.47 -1.96
C VAL A 177 9.07 7.59 -1.56
N SER A 178 9.13 8.03 -0.30
CA SER A 178 8.22 9.06 0.21
C SER A 178 8.39 10.41 -0.48
N PRO A 179 9.60 11.01 -0.59
CA PRO A 179 9.74 12.29 -1.26
C PRO A 179 9.37 12.24 -2.74
N LEU A 180 9.75 11.19 -3.46
CA LEU A 180 9.40 11.05 -4.87
C LEU A 180 7.89 10.79 -5.08
N ALA A 181 7.26 10.03 -4.21
CA ALA A 181 5.80 9.82 -4.26
C ALA A 181 5.06 11.13 -3.99
N LEU A 182 5.51 11.95 -3.03
CA LEU A 182 4.90 13.26 -2.75
C LEU A 182 5.08 14.24 -3.92
N ILE A 183 6.26 14.27 -4.54
CA ILE A 183 6.50 15.07 -5.76
C ILE A 183 5.56 14.62 -6.88
N TYR A 184 5.44 13.31 -7.10
CA TYR A 184 4.55 12.75 -8.11
C TYR A 184 3.08 13.08 -7.86
N CYS A 185 2.62 12.96 -6.60
CA CYS A 185 1.28 13.35 -6.19
C CYS A 185 1.01 14.84 -6.38
N GLY A 186 1.95 15.70 -5.95
CA GLY A 186 1.85 17.14 -6.16
C GLY A 186 1.73 17.52 -7.62
N PHE A 187 2.46 16.82 -8.48
CA PHE A 187 2.39 17.00 -9.91
C PHE A 187 1.04 16.60 -10.51
N ILE A 188 0.49 15.46 -10.10
CA ILE A 188 -0.87 15.03 -10.52
C ILE A 188 -1.93 16.03 -10.05
N ILE A 189 -1.83 16.51 -8.80
CA ILE A 189 -2.75 17.51 -8.26
C ILE A 189 -2.73 18.79 -9.11
N TYR A 190 -1.55 19.24 -9.51
CA TYR A 190 -1.39 20.40 -10.39
C TYR A 190 -1.99 20.16 -11.79
N GLU A 191 -1.69 19.02 -12.43
CA GLU A 191 -2.25 18.66 -13.76
C GLU A 191 -3.79 18.59 -13.75
N LEU A 192 -4.37 18.06 -12.68
CA LEU A 192 -5.82 17.96 -12.52
C LEU A 192 -6.48 19.30 -12.17
N GLY A 193 -5.70 20.37 -12.00
CA GLY A 193 -6.22 21.69 -11.61
C GLY A 193 -6.89 21.70 -10.23
N LEU A 194 -6.58 20.69 -9.37
CA LEU A 194 -7.17 20.54 -8.05
C LEU A 194 -6.82 21.70 -7.10
N SER A 195 -5.73 22.42 -7.39
CA SER A 195 -5.35 23.65 -6.67
C SER A 195 -6.36 24.79 -6.81
N ASN A 196 -7.17 24.77 -7.89
CA ASN A 196 -8.18 25.77 -8.18
C ASN A 196 -9.62 25.32 -7.86
N LEU A 197 -9.77 24.13 -7.24
CA LEU A 197 -11.09 23.63 -6.87
C LEU A 197 -11.70 24.45 -5.75
N ARG A 198 -12.88 25.02 -6.01
CA ARG A 198 -13.69 25.64 -4.97
C ARG A 198 -14.24 24.57 -4.01
N PRO A 199 -14.44 24.87 -2.72
CA PRO A 199 -15.02 23.94 -1.74
C PRO A 199 -16.35 23.31 -2.20
N SER A 200 -17.14 24.02 -3.00
CA SER A 200 -18.38 23.52 -3.61
C SER A 200 -18.15 22.38 -4.61
N GLN A 201 -17.04 22.38 -5.32
CA GLN A 201 -16.70 21.33 -6.29
C GLN A 201 -16.18 20.06 -5.58
N LEU A 202 -15.44 20.21 -4.48
CA LEU A 202 -15.04 19.09 -3.62
C LEU A 202 -16.26 18.37 -3.04
N ARG A 203 -17.31 19.13 -2.66
CA ARG A 203 -18.57 18.58 -2.15
C ARG A 203 -19.35 17.80 -3.23
N GLN A 204 -19.16 18.11 -4.51
CA GLN A 204 -19.77 17.40 -5.66
C GLN A 204 -19.02 16.11 -6.02
N MET A 205 -17.82 15.89 -5.49
CA MET A 205 -17.10 14.61 -5.69
C MET A 205 -17.78 13.53 -4.84
N LYS A 206 -18.79 12.87 -5.46
CA LYS A 206 -19.54 11.77 -4.82
C LYS A 206 -18.57 10.74 -4.23
N GLY A 207 -18.69 10.48 -2.93
CA GLY A 207 -17.91 9.48 -2.22
C GLY A 207 -16.67 10.01 -1.46
N LEU A 208 -16.14 11.18 -1.76
CA LEU A 208 -14.96 11.71 -1.08
C LEU A 208 -15.20 11.96 0.43
N PRO A 209 -16.29 12.63 0.86
CA PRO A 209 -16.56 12.83 2.29
C PRO A 209 -16.78 11.50 3.02
N THR A 210 -17.49 10.57 2.39
CA THR A 210 -17.74 9.24 2.98
C THR A 210 -16.48 8.41 3.09
N MET A 211 -15.59 8.49 2.09
CA MET A 211 -14.29 7.84 2.10
C MET A 211 -13.43 8.38 3.26
N LEU A 212 -13.38 9.72 3.43
CA LEU A 212 -12.63 10.34 4.52
C LEU A 212 -13.22 9.95 5.89
N ALA A 213 -14.54 9.96 6.04
CA ALA A 213 -15.20 9.52 7.27
C ALA A 213 -14.93 8.04 7.55
N ALA A 214 -15.06 7.17 6.56
CA ALA A 214 -14.75 5.74 6.70
C ALA A 214 -13.28 5.52 7.08
N ARG A 215 -12.36 6.27 6.49
CA ARG A 215 -10.93 6.15 6.74
C ARG A 215 -10.49 6.68 8.09
N LEU A 216 -11.00 7.85 8.48
CA LEU A 216 -10.55 8.55 9.69
C LEU A 216 -11.30 8.11 10.96
N VAL A 217 -12.52 7.58 10.82
CA VAL A 217 -13.37 7.20 11.95
C VAL A 217 -13.59 5.69 12.00
N ILE A 218 -14.09 5.09 10.92
CA ILE A 218 -14.51 3.68 10.94
C ILE A 218 -13.32 2.73 10.91
N SER A 219 -12.36 2.98 10.02
CA SER A 219 -11.17 2.10 9.88
C SER A 219 -10.35 2.00 11.18
N PRO A 220 -10.06 3.07 11.94
CA PRO A 220 -9.34 2.98 13.21
C PRO A 220 -10.13 2.29 14.33
N LEU A 221 -11.46 2.24 14.23
CA LEU A 221 -12.30 1.54 15.23
C LEU A 221 -12.34 0.02 15.00
N ILE A 222 -11.97 -0.45 13.81
CA ILE A 222 -11.97 -1.87 13.44
C ILE A 222 -10.58 -2.49 13.65
N CYS A 223 -9.52 -1.72 13.46
CA CYS A 223 -8.13 -2.16 13.64
C CYS A 223 -7.59 -1.81 15.01
#